data_e2d8cb2db475f2f8bfbe36ba4b2e4a35
#
_entry.id   e2d8cb2db475f2f8bfbe36ba4b2e4a35
#
_cell.length_a   1.000
_cell.length_b   1.000
_cell.length_c   1.000
_cell.angle_alpha   90.00
_cell.angle_beta   90.00
_cell.angle_gamma   90.00
#
_symmetry.space_group_name_H-M   'P 1'
#
loop_
_entity.id
_entity.type
_entity.pdbx_description
1 polymer ?
#
loop_
_entity_poly.entity_id
_entity_poly.type
_entity_poly.pdbx_seq_one_letter_code
_entity_poly.pdbx_strand_id
1 'polypeptide(L)'
;MDNHAPMYPSLAKTILVVDDDPSMRLICVKTLRAAGFTVLEAEGSSESLKILATHQEPIDLLLTDLMLPTPDLQLTSTENPYPRVHGHDVIQRAFAMKKTSRVILMSGLSYHERKGYQAVTDHVPFLQKPFSVETLMQLVHEVLASAPLSFDDSAAKSTANPDVRWYG
;
A
#
# COMPACT_ATOMS: atom_id res chain seq x y z
N MET A 1 -40.41 -24.62 9.31
CA MET A 1 -39.93 -24.05 8.06
C MET A 1 -38.60 -23.39 8.35
N ASP A 2 -37.52 -24.20 8.25
CA ASP A 2 -36.17 -23.74 8.59
C ASP A 2 -35.60 -22.97 7.40
N ASN A 3 -35.50 -21.65 7.57
CA ASN A 3 -34.93 -20.76 6.58
C ASN A 3 -33.40 -20.78 6.75
N HIS A 4 -32.75 -21.87 6.29
CA HIS A 4 -31.30 -21.92 6.14
C HIS A 4 -30.94 -21.11 4.90
N ALA A 5 -30.69 -19.83 5.09
CA ALA A 5 -29.97 -19.06 4.10
C ALA A 5 -28.59 -19.74 3.91
N PRO A 6 -28.16 -20.02 2.68
CA PRO A 6 -26.84 -20.61 2.44
C PRO A 6 -25.80 -19.64 2.95
N MET A 7 -25.10 -20.03 3.98
CA MET A 7 -23.95 -19.32 4.53
C MET A 7 -22.78 -19.53 3.56
N TYR A 8 -22.76 -18.72 2.49
CA TYR A 8 -21.55 -18.61 1.69
C TYR A 8 -20.46 -18.05 2.62
N PRO A 9 -19.34 -18.73 2.81
CA PRO A 9 -18.25 -18.15 3.56
C PRO A 9 -17.90 -16.84 2.89
N SER A 10 -18.03 -15.73 3.60
CA SER A 10 -17.50 -14.47 3.16
C SER A 10 -16.02 -14.70 2.88
N LEU A 11 -15.62 -14.62 1.60
CA LEU A 11 -14.23 -14.76 1.22
C LEU A 11 -13.41 -13.79 2.08
N ALA A 12 -12.43 -14.34 2.80
CA ALA A 12 -11.58 -13.52 3.65
C ALA A 12 -10.94 -12.42 2.81
N LYS A 13 -11.03 -11.16 3.26
CA LYS A 13 -10.43 -10.03 2.55
C LYS A 13 -8.93 -10.17 2.47
N THR A 14 -8.35 -9.83 1.33
CA THR A 14 -6.93 -9.93 1.05
C THR A 14 -6.24 -8.59 1.26
N ILE A 15 -5.21 -8.60 2.10
CA ILE A 15 -4.39 -7.43 2.41
C ILE A 15 -2.95 -7.69 1.97
N LEU A 16 -2.37 -6.77 1.19
CA LEU A 16 -0.95 -6.78 0.87
C LEU A 16 -0.21 -5.84 1.83
N VAL A 17 0.72 -6.39 2.60
CA VAL A 17 1.60 -5.66 3.53
C VAL A 17 2.97 -5.48 2.90
N VAL A 18 3.44 -4.24 2.81
CA VAL A 18 4.75 -3.88 2.23
C VAL A 18 5.54 -3.05 3.23
N ASP A 19 6.61 -3.61 3.75
CA ASP A 19 7.50 -2.92 4.70
C ASP A 19 8.89 -3.57 4.65
N ASP A 20 9.95 -2.79 4.59
CA ASP A 20 11.32 -3.31 4.56
C ASP A 20 11.83 -3.71 5.96
N ASP A 21 11.25 -3.14 7.02
CA ASP A 21 11.53 -3.59 8.39
C ASP A 21 10.86 -4.94 8.67
N PRO A 22 11.66 -6.02 8.85
CA PRO A 22 11.11 -7.35 9.08
C PRO A 22 10.30 -7.47 10.37
N SER A 23 10.62 -6.68 11.39
CA SER A 23 9.90 -6.69 12.68
C SER A 23 8.53 -6.04 12.53
N MET A 24 8.47 -4.89 11.88
CA MET A 24 7.22 -4.19 11.61
C MET A 24 6.31 -5.02 10.69
N ARG A 25 6.87 -5.55 9.60
CA ARG A 25 6.14 -6.44 8.69
C ARG A 25 5.58 -7.65 9.43
N LEU A 26 6.37 -8.30 10.27
CA LEU A 26 5.93 -9.46 11.04
C LEU A 26 4.76 -9.13 11.99
N ILE A 27 4.83 -7.98 12.69
CA ILE A 27 3.75 -7.53 13.58
C ILE A 27 2.46 -7.33 12.78
N CYS A 28 2.51 -6.59 11.67
CA CYS A 28 1.35 -6.36 10.82
C CYS A 28 0.76 -7.68 10.29
N VAL A 29 1.59 -8.54 9.72
CA VAL A 29 1.16 -9.83 9.14
C VAL A 29 0.53 -10.74 10.18
N LYS A 30 1.15 -10.91 11.35
CA LYS A 30 0.59 -11.75 12.43
C LYS A 30 -0.72 -11.21 12.95
N THR A 31 -0.81 -9.90 13.16
CA THR A 31 -2.04 -9.25 13.65
C THR A 31 -3.19 -9.45 12.67
N LEU A 32 -2.96 -9.16 11.40
CA LEU A 32 -3.99 -9.26 10.37
C LEU A 32 -4.43 -10.70 10.11
N ARG A 33 -3.48 -11.66 10.09
CA ARG A 33 -3.82 -13.09 9.98
C ARG A 33 -4.64 -13.58 11.17
N ALA A 34 -4.28 -13.17 12.40
CA ALA A 34 -5.03 -13.51 13.60
C ALA A 34 -6.47 -12.93 13.58
N ALA A 35 -6.69 -11.82 12.88
CA ALA A 35 -8.01 -11.23 12.67
C ALA A 35 -8.81 -11.86 11.52
N GLY A 36 -8.26 -12.89 10.85
CA GLY A 36 -8.95 -13.65 9.80
C GLY A 36 -8.76 -13.13 8.38
N PHE A 37 -7.86 -12.18 8.15
CA PHE A 37 -7.52 -11.70 6.80
C PHE A 37 -6.59 -12.68 6.07
N THR A 38 -6.72 -12.77 4.75
CA THR A 38 -5.67 -13.33 3.90
C THR A 38 -4.58 -12.27 3.71
N VAL A 39 -3.33 -12.59 4.06
CA VAL A 39 -2.24 -11.62 4.02
C VAL A 39 -1.14 -12.05 3.08
N LEU A 40 -0.92 -11.24 2.06
CA LEU A 40 0.25 -11.25 1.20
C LEU A 40 1.28 -10.30 1.82
N GLU A 41 2.56 -10.65 1.71
CA GLU A 41 3.64 -9.85 2.30
C GLU A 41 4.76 -9.62 1.29
N ALA A 42 5.35 -8.43 1.33
CA ALA A 42 6.49 -8.04 0.53
C ALA A 42 7.50 -7.25 1.37
N GLU A 43 8.78 -7.54 1.18
CA GLU A 43 9.87 -6.84 1.87
C GLU A 43 10.26 -5.51 1.22
N GLY A 44 9.65 -5.18 0.09
CA GLY A 44 9.95 -3.95 -0.62
C GLY A 44 9.11 -3.76 -1.88
N SER A 45 9.38 -2.67 -2.57
CA SER A 45 8.59 -2.25 -3.73
C SER A 45 8.66 -3.23 -4.90
N SER A 46 9.85 -3.80 -5.19
CA SER A 46 10.04 -4.74 -6.31
C SER A 46 9.18 -5.99 -6.13
N GLU A 47 9.19 -6.58 -4.93
CA GLU A 47 8.37 -7.75 -4.62
C GLU A 47 6.89 -7.42 -4.62
N SER A 48 6.50 -6.28 -4.05
CA SER A 48 5.10 -5.84 -4.03
C SER A 48 4.55 -5.64 -5.44
N LEU A 49 5.33 -5.03 -6.35
CA LEU A 49 4.93 -4.86 -7.74
C LEU A 49 4.78 -6.19 -8.48
N LYS A 50 5.66 -7.15 -8.19
CA LYS A 50 5.54 -8.52 -8.72
C LYS A 50 4.25 -9.17 -8.24
N ILE A 51 3.94 -9.08 -6.95
CA ILE A 51 2.69 -9.60 -6.37
C ILE A 51 1.49 -8.93 -7.04
N LEU A 52 1.47 -7.60 -7.13
CA LEU A 52 0.40 -6.85 -7.80
C LEU A 52 0.19 -7.27 -9.25
N ALA A 53 1.25 -7.59 -9.97
CA ALA A 53 1.18 -8.02 -11.37
C ALA A 53 0.71 -9.48 -11.54
N THR A 54 1.09 -10.38 -10.62
CA THR A 54 0.89 -11.82 -10.78
C THR A 54 -0.28 -12.38 -9.99
N HIS A 55 -0.67 -11.72 -8.87
CA HIS A 55 -1.81 -12.16 -8.08
C HIS A 55 -3.11 -11.95 -8.83
N GLN A 56 -3.92 -12.99 -8.98
CA GLN A 56 -5.10 -12.96 -9.84
C GLN A 56 -6.32 -12.33 -9.16
N GLU A 57 -6.48 -12.60 -7.88
CA GLU A 57 -7.60 -12.11 -7.10
C GLU A 57 -7.44 -10.61 -6.76
N PRO A 58 -8.54 -9.88 -6.51
CA PRO A 58 -8.47 -8.51 -6.02
C PRO A 58 -7.75 -8.45 -4.67
N ILE A 59 -6.96 -7.40 -4.46
CA ILE A 59 -6.37 -7.04 -3.18
C ILE A 59 -7.27 -5.98 -2.55
N ASP A 60 -7.94 -6.31 -1.45
CA ASP A 60 -8.91 -5.41 -0.81
C ASP A 60 -8.24 -4.18 -0.18
N LEU A 61 -7.01 -4.33 0.28
CA LEU A 61 -6.25 -3.25 0.93
C LEU A 61 -4.75 -3.40 0.68
N LEU A 62 -4.09 -2.30 0.33
CA LEU A 62 -2.64 -2.16 0.32
C LEU A 62 -2.21 -1.40 1.58
N LEU A 63 -1.41 -2.03 2.44
CA LEU A 63 -0.77 -1.43 3.61
C LEU A 63 0.73 -1.32 3.32
N THR A 64 1.24 -0.12 3.05
CA THR A 64 2.61 0.08 2.58
C THR A 64 3.37 1.14 3.36
N ASP A 65 4.66 0.89 3.61
CA ASP A 65 5.56 1.96 4.07
C ASP A 65 5.73 3.01 2.98
N LEU A 66 5.78 4.28 3.38
CA LEU A 66 6.11 5.41 2.51
C LEU A 66 7.57 5.38 2.08
N MET A 67 8.47 5.00 2.99
CA MET A 67 9.91 5.10 2.83
C MET A 67 10.56 3.75 2.50
N LEU A 68 10.11 3.12 1.44
CA LEU A 68 10.77 1.90 0.94
C LEU A 68 12.15 2.24 0.35
N PRO A 69 13.19 1.45 0.66
CA PRO A 69 14.53 1.70 0.14
C PRO A 69 14.58 1.58 -1.37
N THR A 70 15.12 2.62 -2.00
CA THR A 70 15.51 2.59 -3.42
C THR A 70 16.99 2.21 -3.52
N PRO A 71 17.46 1.59 -4.61
CA PRO A 71 18.88 1.30 -4.75
C PRO A 71 19.64 2.61 -4.95
N ASP A 72 20.72 2.81 -4.20
CA ASP A 72 21.63 3.96 -4.31
C ASP A 72 22.34 4.02 -5.67
N LEU A 73 22.42 2.90 -6.36
CA LEU A 73 22.96 2.74 -7.71
C LEU A 73 22.00 1.84 -8.49
N GLN A 74 21.15 2.42 -9.31
CA GLN A 74 20.52 1.68 -10.38
C GLN A 74 21.58 1.42 -11.45
N LEU A 75 22.27 0.28 -11.39
CA LEU A 75 22.76 -0.34 -12.59
C LEU A 75 21.53 -0.62 -13.42
N THR A 76 21.24 0.27 -14.35
CA THR A 76 20.12 0.17 -15.27
C THR A 76 20.34 -1.04 -16.18
N SER A 77 20.05 -2.22 -15.65
CA SER A 77 19.72 -3.32 -16.52
C SER A 77 18.33 -3.00 -17.06
N THR A 78 18.26 -2.73 -18.34
CA THR A 78 17.05 -2.36 -19.10
C THR A 78 15.93 -3.41 -19.04
N GLU A 79 16.03 -4.42 -18.19
CA GLU A 79 15.19 -5.61 -18.18
C GLU A 79 14.51 -5.94 -16.84
N ASN A 80 14.59 -5.07 -15.82
CA ASN A 80 13.84 -5.35 -14.59
C ASN A 80 12.44 -4.74 -14.68
N PRO A 81 11.38 -5.55 -14.90
CA PRO A 81 10.00 -5.03 -14.96
C PRO A 81 9.48 -4.53 -13.62
N TYR A 82 10.19 -4.82 -12.53
CA TYR A 82 9.79 -4.44 -11.16
C TYR A 82 10.92 -3.69 -10.46
N PRO A 83 11.17 -2.42 -10.83
CA PRO A 83 12.21 -1.61 -10.20
C PRO A 83 11.90 -1.33 -8.73
N ARG A 84 12.93 -1.06 -7.93
CA ARG A 84 12.75 -0.55 -6.58
C ARG A 84 12.34 0.92 -6.65
N VAL A 85 11.24 1.25 -5.97
CA VAL A 85 10.63 2.58 -5.95
C VAL A 85 10.13 2.90 -4.54
N HIS A 86 9.79 4.15 -4.27
CA HIS A 86 9.16 4.54 -3.00
C HIS A 86 7.73 4.01 -2.87
N GLY A 87 7.22 4.00 -1.63
CA GLY A 87 5.87 3.50 -1.35
C GLY A 87 4.76 4.21 -2.14
N HIS A 88 4.91 5.52 -2.37
CA HIS A 88 3.93 6.27 -3.18
C HIS A 88 3.86 5.79 -4.64
N ASP A 89 4.98 5.39 -5.24
CA ASP A 89 5.00 4.83 -6.60
C ASP A 89 4.33 3.45 -6.64
N VAL A 90 4.49 2.65 -5.57
CA VAL A 90 3.76 1.38 -5.43
C VAL A 90 2.26 1.62 -5.43
N ILE A 91 1.80 2.63 -4.69
CA ILE A 91 0.38 3.02 -4.65
C ILE A 91 -0.12 3.40 -6.05
N GLN A 92 0.58 4.30 -6.74
CA GLN A 92 0.19 4.74 -8.08
C GLN A 92 0.07 3.56 -9.05
N ARG A 93 1.05 2.63 -9.02
CA ARG A 93 1.03 1.44 -9.88
C ARG A 93 -0.09 0.47 -9.52
N ALA A 94 -0.36 0.29 -8.21
CA ALA A 94 -1.46 -0.55 -7.76
C ALA A 94 -2.82 -0.06 -8.27
N PHE A 95 -3.03 1.26 -8.24
CA PHE A 95 -4.24 1.89 -8.81
C PHE A 95 -4.28 1.78 -10.34
N ALA A 96 -3.17 2.09 -11.03
CA ALA A 96 -3.10 1.97 -12.49
C ALA A 96 -3.40 0.55 -12.99
N MET A 97 -2.96 -0.46 -12.22
CA MET A 97 -3.27 -1.88 -12.49
C MET A 97 -4.69 -2.27 -12.08
N LYS A 98 -5.45 -1.39 -11.42
CA LYS A 98 -6.79 -1.67 -10.86
C LYS A 98 -6.80 -2.87 -9.91
N LYS A 99 -5.71 -3.10 -9.19
CA LYS A 99 -5.55 -4.23 -8.28
C LYS A 99 -6.11 -3.97 -6.89
N THR A 100 -6.11 -2.70 -6.47
CA THR A 100 -6.72 -2.24 -5.22
C THR A 100 -7.31 -0.85 -5.38
N SER A 101 -8.25 -0.53 -4.53
CA SER A 101 -8.84 0.81 -4.42
C SER A 101 -8.80 1.34 -2.99
N ARG A 102 -8.14 0.63 -2.08
CA ARG A 102 -7.97 1.03 -0.69
C ARG A 102 -6.51 0.91 -0.29
N VAL A 103 -6.01 1.93 0.36
CA VAL A 103 -4.62 2.02 0.78
C VAL A 103 -4.54 2.60 2.19
N ILE A 104 -3.61 2.09 2.98
CA ILE A 104 -3.10 2.72 4.20
C ILE A 104 -1.60 2.93 4.00
N LEU A 105 -1.16 4.14 4.24
CA LEU A 105 0.25 4.51 4.16
C LEU A 105 0.84 4.52 5.58
N MET A 106 1.94 3.80 5.79
CA MET A 106 2.68 3.81 7.07
C MET A 106 3.93 4.67 6.93
N SER A 107 4.32 5.37 7.98
CA SER A 107 5.64 6.01 8.03
C SER A 107 6.05 6.42 9.44
N GLY A 108 7.36 6.40 9.68
CA GLY A 108 7.99 7.02 10.86
C GLY A 108 8.24 8.51 10.73
N LEU A 109 8.03 9.10 9.54
CA LEU A 109 8.25 10.54 9.31
C LEU A 109 7.31 11.39 10.14
N SER A 110 7.84 12.45 10.76
CA SER A 110 7.03 13.45 11.43
C SER A 110 6.15 14.23 10.44
N TYR A 111 5.15 14.95 10.98
CA TYR A 111 4.28 15.79 10.16
C TYR A 111 5.06 16.79 9.27
N HIS A 112 6.16 17.36 9.80
CA HIS A 112 6.98 18.32 9.06
C HIS A 112 7.76 17.68 7.92
N GLU A 113 8.28 16.47 8.13
CA GLU A 113 9.02 15.72 7.11
C GLU A 113 8.13 15.21 5.98
N ARG A 114 6.84 14.98 6.27
CA ARG A 114 5.85 14.57 5.28
C ARG A 114 5.46 15.64 4.26
N LYS A 115 5.83 16.90 4.49
CA LYS A 115 5.49 18.01 3.56
C LYS A 115 5.93 17.77 2.13
N GLY A 116 7.03 17.02 1.91
CA GLY A 116 7.49 16.63 0.57
C GLY A 116 6.59 15.59 -0.13
N TYR A 117 5.70 14.94 0.61
CA TYR A 117 4.84 13.85 0.13
C TYR A 117 3.34 14.18 0.19
N GLN A 118 2.97 15.45 0.42
CA GLN A 118 1.60 15.90 0.64
C GLN A 118 0.65 15.49 -0.49
N ALA A 119 1.09 15.53 -1.73
CA ALA A 119 0.27 15.15 -2.89
C ALA A 119 -0.30 13.72 -2.78
N VAL A 120 0.36 12.84 -2.03
CA VAL A 120 -0.09 11.46 -1.81
C VAL A 120 -0.69 11.31 -0.41
N THR A 121 -0.06 11.90 0.62
CA THR A 121 -0.45 11.69 2.01
C THR A 121 -1.74 12.39 2.40
N ASP A 122 -2.12 13.48 1.71
CA ASP A 122 -3.35 14.23 2.03
C ASP A 122 -4.63 13.51 1.58
N HIS A 123 -4.51 12.54 0.70
CA HIS A 123 -5.64 11.80 0.12
C HIS A 123 -5.71 10.33 0.53
N VAL A 124 -4.72 9.85 1.28
CA VAL A 124 -4.59 8.44 1.67
C VAL A 124 -4.58 8.32 3.19
N PRO A 125 -5.37 7.40 3.79
CA PRO A 125 -5.29 7.09 5.21
C PRO A 125 -3.86 6.80 5.66
N PHE A 126 -3.45 7.39 6.78
CA PHE A 126 -2.07 7.39 7.24
C PHE A 126 -1.93 6.80 8.64
N LEU A 127 -0.98 5.91 8.82
CA LEU A 127 -0.65 5.27 10.08
C LEU A 127 0.77 5.68 10.53
N GLN A 128 0.84 6.51 11.56
CA GLN A 128 2.11 6.98 12.11
C GLN A 128 2.84 5.87 12.89
N LYS A 129 4.06 5.54 12.51
CA LYS A 129 4.94 4.65 13.29
C LYS A 129 5.61 5.44 14.44
N PRO A 130 5.73 4.86 15.66
CA PRO A 130 5.21 3.57 16.08
C PRO A 130 3.71 3.61 16.37
N PHE A 131 3.00 2.51 16.14
CA PHE A 131 1.56 2.38 16.40
C PHE A 131 1.26 1.12 17.22
N SER A 132 0.10 1.11 17.87
CA SER A 132 -0.40 -0.08 18.56
C SER A 132 -1.16 -1.01 17.61
N VAL A 133 -1.32 -2.26 18.03
CA VAL A 133 -2.14 -3.25 17.32
C VAL A 133 -3.58 -2.77 17.17
N GLU A 134 -4.12 -2.14 18.23
CA GLU A 134 -5.48 -1.59 18.25
C GLU A 134 -5.64 -0.48 17.21
N THR A 135 -4.67 0.44 17.13
CA THR A 135 -4.68 1.53 16.13
C THR A 135 -4.63 0.99 14.70
N LEU A 136 -3.77 -0.01 14.45
CA LEU A 136 -3.69 -0.69 13.15
C LEU A 136 -5.05 -1.30 12.79
N MET A 137 -5.62 -2.09 13.70
CA MET A 137 -6.88 -2.80 13.45
C MET A 137 -8.07 -1.86 13.26
N GLN A 138 -8.15 -0.80 14.06
CA GLN A 138 -9.19 0.21 13.91
C GLN A 138 -9.12 0.84 12.51
N LEU A 139 -7.94 1.31 12.10
CA LEU A 139 -7.77 1.95 10.79
C LEU A 139 -8.04 0.99 9.64
N VAL A 140 -7.60 -0.27 9.74
CA VAL A 140 -7.89 -1.30 8.72
C VAL A 140 -9.39 -1.51 8.57
N HIS A 141 -10.14 -1.64 9.66
CA HIS A 141 -11.60 -1.80 9.60
C HIS A 141 -12.29 -0.56 9.03
N GLU A 142 -11.90 0.64 9.43
CA GLU A 142 -12.43 1.90 8.90
C GLU A 142 -12.22 2.01 7.39
N VAL A 143 -11.01 1.73 6.91
CA VAL A 143 -10.67 1.82 5.48
C VAL A 143 -11.38 0.74 4.66
N LEU A 144 -11.48 -0.48 5.18
CA LEU A 144 -12.22 -1.55 4.50
C LEU A 144 -13.73 -1.30 4.43
N ALA A 145 -14.28 -0.54 5.37
CA ALA A 145 -15.70 -0.13 5.39
C ALA A 145 -15.96 1.14 4.56
N SER A 146 -14.94 1.93 4.25
CA SER A 146 -15.08 3.18 3.50
C SER A 146 -15.31 2.94 2.01
N ALA A 147 -15.75 3.99 1.30
CA ALA A 147 -15.80 3.98 -0.15
C ALA A 147 -14.38 3.80 -0.75
N PRO A 148 -14.25 3.12 -1.90
CA PRO A 148 -13.00 3.04 -2.61
C PRO A 148 -12.43 4.43 -2.93
N LEU A 149 -11.10 4.57 -2.86
CA LEU A 149 -10.43 5.77 -3.33
C LEU A 149 -10.55 5.85 -4.86
N SER A 150 -10.97 7.00 -5.37
CA SER A 150 -10.93 7.30 -6.79
C SER A 150 -9.77 8.27 -7.02
N PHE A 151 -8.71 7.82 -7.68
CA PHE A 151 -7.72 8.72 -8.24
C PHE A 151 -8.21 9.18 -9.60
N ASP A 152 -8.59 10.45 -9.70
CA ASP A 152 -8.91 11.06 -10.98
C ASP A 152 -7.60 11.27 -11.74
N ASP A 153 -7.47 10.65 -12.92
CA ASP A 153 -6.30 10.78 -13.81
C ASP A 153 -6.00 12.23 -14.21
N SER A 154 -6.92 13.16 -13.94
CA SER A 154 -6.75 14.58 -14.22
C SER A 154 -5.72 15.26 -13.31
N ALA A 155 -5.56 14.80 -12.07
CA ALA A 155 -4.59 15.37 -11.13
C ALA A 155 -3.13 14.97 -11.47
N ALA A 156 -2.92 13.81 -12.06
CA ALA A 156 -1.59 13.33 -12.47
C ALA A 156 -1.01 14.13 -13.66
N LYS A 157 -1.85 14.82 -14.43
CA LYS A 157 -1.40 15.66 -15.56
C LYS A 157 -1.05 17.09 -15.17
N SER A 158 -1.44 17.53 -13.96
CA SER A 158 -1.21 18.92 -13.51
C SER A 158 0.12 19.11 -12.77
N THR A 159 0.85 18.06 -12.41
CA THR A 159 2.13 18.16 -11.68
C THR A 159 3.36 17.88 -12.54
N ALA A 160 3.20 17.69 -13.84
CA ALA A 160 4.33 17.73 -14.77
C ALA A 160 4.75 19.20 -14.98
N ASN A 161 5.40 19.78 -13.96
CA ASN A 161 6.17 20.99 -14.16
C ASN A 161 7.47 20.61 -14.88
N PRO A 162 7.68 21.00 -16.16
CA PRO A 162 8.86 20.60 -16.93
C PRO A 162 10.16 21.23 -16.46
N ASP A 163 10.14 22.08 -15.44
CA ASP A 163 11.31 22.86 -15.00
C ASP A 163 11.95 22.39 -13.69
N VAL A 164 11.55 21.25 -13.12
CA VAL A 164 12.27 20.68 -11.98
C VAL A 164 13.42 19.82 -12.49
N ARG A 165 14.56 20.45 -12.73
CA ARG A 165 15.84 19.75 -12.90
C ARG A 165 16.27 19.22 -11.54
N TRP A 166 16.21 17.93 -11.37
CA TRP A 166 16.84 17.25 -10.24
C TRP A 166 18.34 17.24 -10.46
N TYR A 167 19.06 18.04 -9.68
CA TYR A 167 20.51 17.97 -9.57
C TYR A 167 20.85 17.24 -8.28
N GLY A 168 21.72 16.23 -8.38
CA GLY A 168 22.44 15.69 -7.26
C GLY A 168 22.49 14.24 -7.17
#